data_e69ebee9251e20a034c6a42b55ffb6e1
#
_entry.id   e69ebee9251e20a034c6a42b55ffb6e1
#
_cell.length_a   1.000
_cell.length_b   1.000
_cell.length_c   1.000
_cell.angle_alpha   90.00
_cell.angle_beta   90.00
_cell.angle_gamma   90.00
#
_symmetry.space_group_name_H-M   'P 1'
#
loop_
_entity.id
_entity.type
_entity.pdbx_description
1 polymer ?
#
loop_
_entity_poly.entity_id
_entity_poly.type
_entity_poly.pdbx_seq_one_letter_code
_entity_poly.pdbx_strand_id
1 'polypeptide(L)'
;MGLIDFVRDAGEHIMDKVGNVFGGGEAAEKRAAEALVKSVNALGIPVKDLSIQVKGDVATVSGAAQTQADREKVVLAVGNNKGIAKVDDRITVEKKEPEATYYTVQRGDTLSKIAKAHYGNAMKYPVIFEANRPMLKDPDKIYPGQNLRILPQ
;
A
#
# COMPACT_ATOMS: atom_id res chain seq x y z
N MET A 1 -0.82 1.59 -14.73
CA MET A 1 0.37 0.76 -14.53
C MET A 1 1.57 1.66 -14.44
N GLY A 2 2.43 1.43 -13.52
CA GLY A 2 3.61 2.22 -13.37
C GLY A 2 4.28 1.98 -12.02
N LEU A 3 5.37 2.68 -11.83
CA LEU A 3 6.13 2.63 -10.59
C LEU A 3 5.58 3.64 -9.60
N ILE A 4 5.27 3.16 -8.41
CA ILE A 4 4.77 3.99 -7.32
C ILE A 4 5.84 4.00 -6.23
N ASP A 5 6.25 5.18 -5.80
CA ASP A 5 7.32 5.34 -4.82
C ASP A 5 6.78 5.23 -3.39
N PHE A 6 7.58 4.60 -2.54
CA PHE A 6 7.29 4.44 -1.11
C PHE A 6 8.53 4.81 -0.30
N VAL A 7 8.31 5.10 0.97
CA VAL A 7 9.42 5.36 1.88
C VAL A 7 9.93 4.02 2.41
N ARG A 8 11.14 3.65 1.96
CA ARG A 8 11.73 2.33 2.20
C ARG A 8 11.82 1.93 3.68
N ASP A 9 12.17 2.86 4.54
CA ASP A 9 12.43 2.57 5.95
C ASP A 9 11.20 2.74 6.83
N ALA A 10 10.06 3.09 6.23
CA ALA A 10 8.78 3.20 6.94
C ALA A 10 7.93 1.95 6.69
N GLY A 11 6.90 1.79 7.49
CA GLY A 11 5.87 0.81 7.23
C GLY A 11 5.91 -0.42 8.12
N GLU A 12 5.13 -1.39 7.73
CA GLU A 12 4.99 -2.63 8.45
C GLU A 12 6.28 -3.45 8.40
N HIS A 13 6.56 -4.16 9.48
CA HIS A 13 7.78 -4.93 9.60
C HIS A 13 7.64 -6.39 9.14
N ILE A 14 6.75 -6.64 8.17
CA ILE A 14 6.53 -8.00 7.69
C ILE A 14 7.79 -8.60 7.08
N MET A 15 8.61 -7.77 6.45
CA MET A 15 9.84 -8.23 5.82
C MET A 15 10.89 -8.66 6.85
N ASP A 16 10.85 -8.11 8.05
CA ASP A 16 11.76 -8.47 9.11
C ASP A 16 11.51 -9.91 9.62
N LYS A 17 10.29 -10.39 9.45
CA LYS A 17 9.91 -11.74 9.89
C LYS A 17 10.45 -12.85 8.99
N VAL A 18 10.84 -12.50 7.78
CA VAL A 18 11.39 -13.47 6.81
C VAL A 18 12.91 -13.35 6.67
N GLY A 19 13.54 -12.57 7.54
CA GLY A 19 14.97 -12.37 7.57
C GLY A 19 15.44 -11.23 6.72
N ASN A 20 16.76 -11.14 6.52
CA ASN A 20 17.36 -10.07 5.74
C ASN A 20 17.12 -10.30 4.26
N VAL A 21 16.02 -9.74 3.75
CA VAL A 21 15.63 -9.88 2.36
C VAL A 21 16.60 -9.16 1.43
N PHE A 22 17.03 -7.95 1.83
CA PHE A 22 17.77 -7.06 0.95
C PHE A 22 19.28 -7.33 0.91
N GLY A 23 19.70 -8.46 1.29
CA GLY A 23 21.07 -8.94 1.18
C GLY A 23 21.13 -10.45 1.08
N GLY A 24 19.96 -11.09 1.02
CA GLY A 24 19.82 -12.54 1.11
C GLY A 24 19.68 -13.28 -0.21
N GLY A 25 19.70 -12.58 -1.35
CA GLY A 25 19.61 -13.20 -2.68
C GLY A 25 18.19 -13.66 -3.02
N GLU A 26 18.09 -14.47 -4.07
CA GLU A 26 16.80 -14.91 -4.64
C GLU A 26 15.92 -15.68 -3.65
N ALA A 27 16.51 -16.51 -2.82
CA ALA A 27 15.73 -17.29 -1.83
C ALA A 27 15.04 -16.38 -0.83
N ALA A 28 15.73 -15.33 -0.37
CA ALA A 28 15.15 -14.36 0.56
C ALA A 28 14.09 -13.51 -0.13
N GLU A 29 14.32 -13.12 -1.39
CA GLU A 29 13.35 -12.37 -2.18
C GLU A 29 12.07 -13.17 -2.40
N LYS A 30 12.21 -14.46 -2.67
CA LYS A 30 11.06 -15.36 -2.83
C LYS A 30 10.24 -15.45 -1.54
N ARG A 31 10.91 -15.60 -0.39
CA ARG A 31 10.22 -15.65 0.90
C ARG A 31 9.49 -14.34 1.19
N ALA A 32 10.10 -13.22 0.84
CA ALA A 32 9.48 -11.91 0.99
C ALA A 32 8.22 -11.80 0.14
N ALA A 33 8.31 -12.23 -1.13
CA ALA A 33 7.17 -12.21 -2.04
C ALA A 33 6.03 -13.07 -1.50
N GLU A 34 6.32 -14.25 -1.01
CA GLU A 34 5.31 -15.14 -0.41
C GLU A 34 4.66 -14.51 0.82
N ALA A 35 5.45 -13.85 1.66
CA ALA A 35 4.93 -13.17 2.85
C ALA A 35 4.01 -12.01 2.47
N LEU A 36 4.35 -11.27 1.42
CA LEU A 36 3.52 -10.17 0.94
C LEU A 36 2.19 -10.67 0.37
N VAL A 37 2.21 -11.76 -0.41
CA VAL A 37 0.98 -12.38 -0.92
C VAL A 37 0.08 -12.80 0.24
N LYS A 38 0.66 -13.44 1.23
CA LYS A 38 -0.07 -13.89 2.42
C LYS A 38 -0.68 -12.72 3.17
N SER A 39 0.07 -11.63 3.30
CA SER A 39 -0.39 -10.42 3.96
C SER A 39 -1.59 -9.79 3.24
N VAL A 40 -1.52 -9.70 1.91
CA VAL A 40 -2.62 -9.13 1.10
C VAL A 40 -3.86 -10.02 1.22
N ASN A 41 -3.68 -11.34 1.11
CA ASN A 41 -4.80 -12.27 1.24
C ASN A 41 -5.45 -12.20 2.61
N ALA A 42 -4.66 -11.99 3.67
CA ALA A 42 -5.17 -11.85 5.03
C ALA A 42 -6.04 -10.60 5.21
N LEU A 43 -5.83 -9.56 4.39
CA LEU A 43 -6.64 -8.35 4.43
C LEU A 43 -8.01 -8.53 3.76
N GLY A 44 -8.18 -9.60 2.98
CA GLY A 44 -9.45 -9.88 2.31
C GLY A 44 -9.73 -9.02 1.09
N ILE A 45 -8.72 -8.39 0.51
CA ILE A 45 -8.89 -7.58 -0.70
C ILE A 45 -9.12 -8.54 -1.89
N PRO A 46 -10.23 -8.40 -2.63
CA PRO A 46 -10.53 -9.32 -3.73
C PRO A 46 -9.67 -9.04 -4.97
N VAL A 47 -8.71 -9.92 -5.22
CA VAL A 47 -7.83 -9.88 -6.39
C VAL A 47 -7.65 -11.32 -6.87
N LYS A 48 -7.87 -11.54 -8.15
CA LYS A 48 -7.69 -12.85 -8.78
C LYS A 48 -6.25 -12.99 -9.27
N ASP A 49 -5.69 -14.17 -9.10
CA ASP A 49 -4.37 -14.52 -9.65
C ASP A 49 -3.27 -13.57 -9.15
N LEU A 50 -3.34 -13.19 -7.88
CA LEU A 50 -2.35 -12.30 -7.29
C LEU A 50 -0.96 -12.94 -7.34
N SER A 51 -0.02 -12.21 -7.91
CA SER A 51 1.39 -12.61 -7.98
C SER A 51 2.27 -11.44 -7.58
N ILE A 52 3.22 -11.70 -6.71
CA ILE A 52 4.17 -10.68 -6.26
C ILE A 52 5.58 -11.22 -6.44
N GLN A 53 6.44 -10.41 -7.02
CA GLN A 53 7.87 -10.71 -7.15
C GLN A 53 8.64 -9.58 -6.49
N VAL A 54 9.63 -9.92 -5.70
CA VAL A 54 10.48 -8.95 -5.04
C VAL A 54 11.89 -9.06 -5.62
N LYS A 55 12.44 -7.94 -6.02
CA LYS A 55 13.82 -7.87 -6.50
C LYS A 55 14.46 -6.61 -5.93
N GLY A 56 15.40 -6.79 -4.99
CA GLY A 56 15.95 -5.67 -4.25
C GLY A 56 14.86 -5.03 -3.41
N ASP A 57 14.64 -3.73 -3.59
CA ASP A 57 13.60 -2.97 -2.88
C ASP A 57 12.38 -2.68 -3.76
N VAL A 58 12.25 -3.39 -4.90
CA VAL A 58 11.13 -3.23 -5.82
C VAL A 58 10.23 -4.46 -5.76
N ALA A 59 8.94 -4.25 -5.54
CA ALA A 59 7.95 -5.31 -5.61
C ALA A 59 7.12 -5.14 -6.89
N THR A 60 7.06 -6.18 -7.70
CA THR A 60 6.21 -6.22 -8.91
C THR A 60 4.94 -6.99 -8.57
N VAL A 61 3.80 -6.35 -8.73
CA VAL A 61 2.50 -6.92 -8.36
C VAL A 61 1.63 -7.04 -9.59
N SER A 62 1.08 -8.22 -9.80
CA SER A 62 0.15 -8.48 -10.90
C SER A 62 -1.07 -9.23 -10.39
N GLY A 63 -2.13 -9.22 -11.17
CA GLY A 63 -3.39 -9.85 -10.85
C GLY A 63 -4.54 -9.09 -11.47
N ALA A 64 -5.77 -9.50 -11.16
CA ALA A 64 -6.97 -8.87 -11.67
C ALA A 64 -7.86 -8.43 -10.51
N ALA A 65 -7.99 -7.12 -10.32
CA ALA A 65 -8.86 -6.52 -9.32
C ALA A 65 -10.21 -6.20 -9.95
N GLN A 66 -11.28 -6.27 -9.16
CA GLN A 66 -12.62 -5.91 -9.64
C GLN A 66 -12.77 -4.40 -9.79
N THR A 67 -12.19 -3.63 -8.86
CA THR A 67 -12.35 -2.18 -8.84
C THR A 67 -10.99 -1.49 -8.77
N GLN A 68 -10.97 -0.22 -9.14
CA GLN A 68 -9.78 0.62 -8.99
C GLN A 68 -9.39 0.74 -7.52
N ALA A 69 -10.37 0.81 -6.61
CA ALA A 69 -10.10 0.86 -5.18
C ALA A 69 -9.34 -0.39 -4.71
N ASP A 70 -9.76 -1.57 -5.15
CA ASP A 70 -9.08 -2.82 -4.76
C ASP A 70 -7.64 -2.85 -5.27
N ARG A 71 -7.42 -2.41 -6.51
CA ARG A 71 -6.09 -2.30 -7.09
C ARG A 71 -5.19 -1.41 -6.24
N GLU A 72 -5.67 -0.22 -5.92
CA GLU A 72 -4.90 0.76 -5.15
C GLU A 72 -4.63 0.27 -3.74
N LYS A 73 -5.58 -0.42 -3.13
CA LYS A 73 -5.40 -1.00 -1.80
C LYS A 73 -4.31 -2.08 -1.77
N VAL A 74 -4.25 -2.91 -2.81
CA VAL A 74 -3.19 -3.92 -2.92
C VAL A 74 -1.83 -3.24 -3.03
N VAL A 75 -1.72 -2.22 -3.87
CA VAL A 75 -0.47 -1.47 -4.02
C VAL A 75 0.00 -0.91 -2.69
N LEU A 76 -0.91 -0.30 -1.91
CA LEU A 76 -0.56 0.24 -0.61
C LEU A 76 -0.21 -0.84 0.41
N ALA A 77 -0.93 -1.96 0.38
CA ALA A 77 -0.65 -3.07 1.29
C ALA A 77 0.73 -3.66 1.05
N VAL A 78 1.19 -3.66 -0.19
CA VAL A 78 2.53 -4.12 -0.55
C VAL A 78 3.58 -3.06 -0.25
N GLY A 79 3.34 -1.82 -0.70
CA GLY A 79 4.34 -0.76 -0.65
C GLY A 79 4.63 -0.23 0.76
N ASN A 80 3.63 -0.23 1.64
CA ASN A 80 3.80 0.25 3.01
C ASN A 80 4.46 -0.81 3.92
N ASN A 81 5.36 -1.60 3.36
CA ASN A 81 6.18 -2.53 4.13
C ASN A 81 7.62 -2.02 4.16
N LYS A 82 8.24 -2.10 5.33
CA LYS A 82 9.62 -1.67 5.50
C LYS A 82 10.53 -2.46 4.57
N GLY A 83 11.32 -1.75 3.78
CA GLY A 83 12.22 -2.34 2.81
C GLY A 83 11.75 -2.25 1.37
N ILE A 84 10.51 -1.86 1.13
CA ILE A 84 9.97 -1.63 -0.22
C ILE A 84 10.06 -0.15 -0.54
N ALA A 85 10.83 0.18 -1.56
CA ALA A 85 10.98 1.57 -2.03
C ALA A 85 10.10 1.85 -3.24
N LYS A 86 9.73 0.83 -4.01
CA LYS A 86 8.88 0.99 -5.19
C LYS A 86 7.99 -0.21 -5.39
N VAL A 87 6.78 0.04 -5.90
CA VAL A 87 5.87 -1.01 -6.35
C VAL A 87 5.64 -0.82 -7.84
N ASP A 88 5.94 -1.86 -8.62
CA ASP A 88 5.62 -1.89 -10.04
C ASP A 88 4.22 -2.50 -10.16
N ASP A 89 3.25 -1.66 -10.39
CA ASP A 89 1.84 -2.01 -10.41
C ASP A 89 1.42 -2.47 -11.81
N ARG A 90 1.20 -3.77 -11.93
CA ARG A 90 0.73 -4.42 -13.16
C ARG A 90 -0.64 -5.06 -12.99
N ILE A 91 -1.40 -4.59 -12.00
CA ILE A 91 -2.73 -5.10 -11.73
C ILE A 91 -3.71 -4.56 -12.77
N THR A 92 -4.55 -5.45 -13.32
CA THR A 92 -5.63 -5.03 -14.22
C THR A 92 -6.90 -4.79 -13.40
N VAL A 93 -7.80 -3.97 -13.93
CA VAL A 93 -9.05 -3.61 -13.27
C VAL A 93 -10.22 -3.85 -14.21
N GLU A 94 -11.22 -4.62 -13.77
CA GLU A 94 -12.41 -4.87 -14.55
C GLU A 94 -13.29 -3.62 -14.69
N LYS A 95 -13.49 -2.91 -13.57
CA LYS A 95 -14.35 -1.73 -13.56
C LYS A 95 -13.49 -0.49 -13.36
N LYS A 96 -13.35 0.30 -14.41
CA LYS A 96 -12.58 1.54 -14.35
C LYS A 96 -13.31 2.59 -13.53
N GLU A 97 -12.57 3.20 -12.61
CA GLU A 97 -13.06 4.26 -11.73
C GLU A 97 -11.99 5.36 -11.66
N PRO A 98 -12.34 6.55 -11.19
CA PRO A 98 -11.32 7.59 -10.99
C PRO A 98 -10.21 7.13 -10.06
N GLU A 99 -8.98 7.47 -10.42
CA GLU A 99 -7.81 7.13 -9.61
C GLU A 99 -7.73 8.06 -8.40
N ALA A 100 -7.37 7.49 -7.25
CA ALA A 100 -7.07 8.27 -6.07
C ALA A 100 -5.67 8.87 -6.17
N THR A 101 -5.45 9.93 -5.41
CA THR A 101 -4.11 10.48 -5.22
C THR A 101 -3.46 9.77 -4.04
N TYR A 102 -2.16 9.52 -4.11
CA TYR A 102 -1.41 8.98 -2.98
C TYR A 102 -0.76 10.14 -2.22
N TYR A 103 -0.94 10.15 -0.92
CA TYR A 103 -0.34 11.15 -0.04
C TYR A 103 0.62 10.45 0.93
N THR A 104 1.84 10.94 1.04
CA THR A 104 2.82 10.44 1.99
C THR A 104 2.70 11.20 3.30
N VAL A 105 2.40 10.49 4.38
CA VAL A 105 2.23 11.07 5.71
C VAL A 105 3.54 11.71 6.16
N GLN A 106 3.43 12.92 6.71
CA GLN A 106 4.56 13.67 7.24
C GLN A 106 4.51 13.63 8.76
N ARG A 107 5.65 13.87 9.38
CA ARG A 107 5.74 13.92 10.83
C ARG A 107 4.77 14.98 11.37
N GLY A 108 3.96 14.58 12.34
CA GLY A 108 2.97 15.47 12.96
C GLY A 108 1.61 15.49 12.26
N ASP A 109 1.45 14.76 11.14
CA ASP A 109 0.17 14.68 10.46
C ASP A 109 -0.85 13.86 11.25
N THR A 110 -2.12 14.24 11.09
CA THR A 110 -3.26 13.45 11.53
C THR A 110 -4.23 13.35 10.35
N LEU A 111 -5.13 12.37 10.38
CA LEU A 111 -6.13 12.28 9.30
C LEU A 111 -6.98 13.54 9.20
N SER A 112 -7.29 14.18 10.33
CA SER A 112 -8.04 15.44 10.34
C SER A 112 -7.28 16.56 9.63
N LYS A 113 -5.97 16.67 9.88
CA LYS A 113 -5.13 17.68 9.21
C LYS A 113 -5.03 17.40 7.71
N ILE A 114 -4.88 16.12 7.34
CA ILE A 114 -4.81 15.72 5.94
C ILE A 114 -6.15 16.03 5.25
N ALA A 115 -7.27 15.71 5.90
CA ALA A 115 -8.61 16.00 5.36
C ALA A 115 -8.83 17.50 5.17
N LYS A 116 -8.38 18.30 6.12
CA LYS A 116 -8.48 19.77 5.98
C LYS A 116 -7.67 20.27 4.80
N ALA A 117 -6.47 19.75 4.61
CA ALA A 117 -5.60 20.17 3.51
C ALA A 117 -6.16 19.78 2.14
N HIS A 118 -6.72 18.56 2.02
CA HIS A 118 -7.18 18.04 0.73
C HIS A 118 -8.63 18.33 0.42
N TYR A 119 -9.49 18.38 1.46
CA TYR A 119 -10.94 18.54 1.29
C TYR A 119 -11.46 19.85 1.85
N GLY A 120 -10.60 20.62 2.52
CA GLY A 120 -11.01 21.88 3.14
C GLY A 120 -11.81 21.70 4.43
N ASN A 121 -11.94 20.48 4.94
CA ASN A 121 -12.75 20.19 6.12
C ASN A 121 -12.14 19.02 6.91
N ALA A 122 -11.66 19.32 8.12
CA ALA A 122 -11.06 18.32 9.00
C ALA A 122 -12.03 17.21 9.39
N MET A 123 -13.33 17.51 9.43
CA MET A 123 -14.37 16.55 9.81
C MET A 123 -14.57 15.47 8.73
N LYS A 124 -13.95 15.61 7.57
CA LYS A 124 -13.99 14.60 6.51
C LYS A 124 -12.91 13.52 6.67
N TYR A 125 -12.21 13.48 7.79
CA TYR A 125 -11.21 12.44 8.05
C TYR A 125 -11.77 11.00 7.91
N PRO A 126 -13.04 10.70 8.24
CA PRO A 126 -13.57 9.35 8.05
C PRO A 126 -13.57 8.90 6.59
N VAL A 127 -13.65 9.82 5.63
CA VAL A 127 -13.54 9.50 4.20
C VAL A 127 -12.17 8.91 3.90
N ILE A 128 -11.11 9.52 4.47
CA ILE A 128 -9.74 9.02 4.30
C ILE A 128 -9.57 7.68 5.00
N PHE A 129 -10.10 7.55 6.21
CA PHE A 129 -10.01 6.31 6.97
C PHE A 129 -10.65 5.15 6.19
N GLU A 130 -11.88 5.34 5.71
CA GLU A 130 -12.60 4.30 4.96
C GLU A 130 -11.89 3.96 3.64
N ALA A 131 -11.31 4.96 2.98
CA ALA A 131 -10.59 4.75 1.73
C ALA A 131 -9.34 3.88 1.89
N ASN A 132 -8.83 3.80 3.12
CA ASN A 132 -7.59 3.05 3.41
C ASN A 132 -7.83 1.79 4.24
N ARG A 133 -9.09 1.41 4.46
CA ARG A 133 -9.39 0.12 5.05
C ARG A 133 -9.25 -0.99 4.02
N PRO A 134 -8.88 -2.20 4.41
CA PRO A 134 -8.57 -2.68 5.75
C PRO A 134 -7.12 -2.46 6.22
N MET A 135 -6.27 -1.82 5.41
CA MET A 135 -4.86 -1.59 5.77
C MET A 135 -4.74 -0.70 7.01
N LEU A 136 -5.54 0.36 7.06
CA LEU A 136 -5.59 1.26 8.21
C LEU A 136 -6.73 0.80 9.12
N LYS A 137 -6.39 0.39 10.33
CA LYS A 137 -7.36 -0.17 11.28
C LYS A 137 -7.81 0.82 12.33
N ASP A 138 -7.04 1.89 12.54
CA ASP A 138 -7.30 2.91 13.54
C ASP A 138 -6.92 4.25 12.92
N PRO A 139 -7.82 5.27 12.95
CA PRO A 139 -7.52 6.56 12.34
C PRO A 139 -6.35 7.30 13.00
N ASP A 140 -5.98 6.93 14.21
CA ASP A 140 -4.88 7.56 14.94
C ASP A 140 -3.55 6.83 14.74
N LYS A 141 -3.54 5.71 14.04
CA LYS A 141 -2.33 4.90 13.85
C LYS A 141 -1.72 5.06 12.48
N ILE A 142 -1.50 6.30 12.07
CA ILE A 142 -0.70 6.61 10.89
C ILE A 142 0.72 6.96 11.32
N TYR A 143 1.65 6.81 10.40
CA TYR A 143 3.08 7.04 10.70
C TYR A 143 3.73 7.78 9.55
N PRO A 144 4.80 8.56 9.82
CA PRO A 144 5.53 9.27 8.76
C PRO A 144 6.06 8.28 7.72
N GLY A 145 5.92 8.63 6.45
CA GLY A 145 6.34 7.78 5.34
C GLY A 145 5.28 6.83 4.83
N GLN A 146 4.18 6.66 5.55
CA GLN A 146 3.06 5.84 5.08
C GLN A 146 2.37 6.54 3.91
N ASN A 147 2.07 5.79 2.85
CA ASN A 147 1.25 6.31 1.75
C ASN A 147 -0.21 5.96 1.99
N LEU A 148 -1.07 6.94 1.78
CA LEU A 148 -2.51 6.81 1.94
C LEU A 148 -3.21 7.17 0.63
N ARG A 149 -4.36 6.54 0.39
CA ARG A 149 -5.24 6.90 -0.74
C ARG A 149 -6.09 8.10 -0.33
N ILE A 150 -6.08 9.12 -1.19
CA ILE A 150 -6.94 10.31 -1.02
C ILE A 150 -7.88 10.32 -2.22
N LEU A 151 -9.16 10.09 -1.96
CA LEU A 151 -10.17 10.05 -3.01
C LEU A 151 -10.39 11.45 -3.57
N PRO A 152 -10.67 11.57 -4.89
CA PRO A 152 -11.02 12.87 -5.46
C PRO A 152 -12.35 13.36 -4.90
N GLN A 153 -12.48 14.67 -4.79
CA GLN A 153 -13.73 15.32 -4.36
C GLN A 153 -14.39 16.03 -5.50
#